data_7c74e823827ea6d2e9fc2e93d5b2bad9
#
_entry.id   7c74e823827ea6d2e9fc2e93d5b2bad9
#
_cell.length_a   1.000
_cell.length_b   1.000
_cell.length_c   1.000
_cell.angle_alpha   90.00
_cell.angle_beta   90.00
_cell.angle_gamma   90.00
#
_symmetry.space_group_name_H-M   'P 1'
#
loop_
_entity.id
_entity.type
_entity.pdbx_description
1 polymer ?
#
loop_
_entity_poly.entity_id
_entity_poly.type
_entity_poly.pdbx_seq_one_letter_code
_entity_poly.pdbx_strand_id
1 'polypeptide(L)'
;MKNESDAIPIKVPTGKGEETNTDNDNESKINTKTDKSKTTTEMSEEDKALKEALELSVERCSDEKPGVVVLALELMRKEIKSATSSMTSVPKPLKFLRPHFQTLIKNFDDMKDSHEAKKSLADILSVLAMTFSKAGSRDSLKYKL
;
A
#
# COMPACT_ATOMS: atom_id res chain seq x y z
N MET A 1 22.16 0.90 58.14
CA MET A 1 21.43 0.17 57.12
C MET A 1 22.27 0.15 55.86
N LYS A 2 22.88 -0.96 55.56
CA LYS A 2 23.75 -1.12 54.40
C LYS A 2 22.94 -1.65 53.25
N ASN A 3 22.78 -0.86 52.22
CA ASN A 3 22.25 -1.34 50.94
C ASN A 3 23.40 -1.94 50.15
N GLU A 4 23.46 -3.24 50.15
CA GLU A 4 24.30 -3.99 49.22
C GLU A 4 23.53 -4.08 47.91
N SER A 5 23.98 -3.32 46.93
CA SER A 5 23.58 -3.50 45.55
C SER A 5 24.44 -4.62 44.97
N ASP A 6 23.86 -5.81 44.85
CA ASP A 6 24.46 -6.93 44.15
C ASP A 6 24.52 -6.63 42.67
N ALA A 7 25.66 -6.16 42.19
CA ALA A 7 25.97 -6.10 40.78
C ALA A 7 26.27 -7.52 40.28
N ILE A 8 25.37 -8.04 39.47
CA ILE A 8 25.56 -9.32 38.79
C ILE A 8 26.57 -9.13 37.67
N PRO A 9 27.73 -9.81 37.69
CA PRO A 9 28.69 -9.71 36.59
C PRO A 9 28.14 -10.44 35.38
N ILE A 10 27.88 -9.70 34.33
CA ILE A 10 27.55 -10.26 33.03
C ILE A 10 28.85 -10.85 32.45
N LYS A 11 28.96 -12.16 32.45
CA LYS A 11 29.99 -12.86 31.70
C LYS A 11 29.67 -12.80 30.22
N VAL A 12 30.45 -12.03 29.49
CA VAL A 12 30.48 -12.09 28.04
C VAL A 12 31.29 -13.32 27.64
N PRO A 13 30.74 -14.30 26.93
CA PRO A 13 31.54 -15.40 26.42
C PRO A 13 32.35 -14.90 25.21
N THR A 14 33.64 -14.77 25.39
CA THR A 14 34.56 -14.67 24.26
C THR A 14 34.69 -16.04 23.64
N GLY A 15 33.83 -16.31 22.68
CA GLY A 15 33.92 -17.43 21.77
C GLY A 15 35.00 -17.16 20.74
N LYS A 16 36.11 -17.86 20.89
CA LYS A 16 37.17 -17.97 19.90
C LYS A 16 36.57 -18.66 18.66
N GLY A 17 36.59 -17.99 17.52
CA GLY A 17 36.17 -18.55 16.26
C GLY A 17 37.11 -19.69 15.85
N GLU A 18 36.53 -20.79 15.48
CA GLU A 18 37.19 -21.83 14.72
C GLU A 18 36.54 -21.89 13.37
N GLU A 19 37.34 -21.50 12.36
CA GLU A 19 37.00 -21.60 10.96
C GLU A 19 36.97 -23.08 10.58
N THR A 20 35.82 -23.57 10.16
CA THR A 20 35.77 -24.78 9.35
C THR A 20 35.16 -24.46 8.01
N ASN A 21 36.02 -24.27 7.04
CA ASN A 21 35.69 -24.38 5.63
C ASN A 21 35.18 -25.79 5.35
N THR A 22 33.95 -25.89 4.93
CA THR A 22 33.50 -27.03 4.15
C THR A 22 32.91 -26.51 2.87
N ASP A 23 33.73 -26.53 1.84
CA ASP A 23 33.32 -26.49 0.45
C ASP A 23 32.32 -27.63 0.23
N ASN A 24 31.11 -27.27 -0.13
CA ASN A 24 30.17 -28.23 -0.69
C ASN A 24 29.63 -27.64 -1.97
N ASP A 25 30.38 -27.90 -3.04
CA ASP A 25 29.96 -27.79 -4.41
C ASP A 25 28.74 -28.68 -4.61
N ASN A 26 27.57 -28.07 -4.72
CA ASN A 26 26.40 -28.73 -5.25
C ASN A 26 25.93 -27.96 -6.47
N GLU A 27 26.50 -28.32 -7.62
CA GLU A 27 25.98 -27.97 -8.93
C GLU A 27 24.55 -28.49 -9.09
N SER A 28 23.61 -27.64 -8.84
CA SER A 28 22.24 -27.89 -9.28
C SER A 28 22.05 -27.25 -10.65
N LYS A 29 22.04 -28.10 -11.64
CA LYS A 29 21.67 -27.82 -13.03
C LYS A 29 20.35 -27.00 -13.04
N ILE A 30 20.46 -25.72 -13.38
CA ILE A 30 19.31 -24.89 -13.72
C ILE A 30 18.82 -25.35 -15.09
N ASN A 31 17.72 -26.06 -15.08
CA ASN A 31 17.00 -26.43 -16.28
C ASN A 31 16.18 -25.19 -16.72
N THR A 32 16.76 -24.41 -17.63
CA THR A 32 16.06 -23.32 -18.31
C THR A 32 15.00 -23.92 -19.24
N LYS A 33 13.80 -24.08 -18.73
CA LYS A 33 12.61 -24.11 -19.57
C LYS A 33 12.07 -22.70 -19.63
N THR A 34 12.30 -22.05 -20.75
CA THR A 34 11.59 -20.85 -21.16
C THR A 34 10.11 -21.17 -21.30
N ASP A 35 9.37 -20.92 -20.25
CA ASP A 35 7.93 -20.89 -20.35
C ASP A 35 7.49 -19.43 -20.37
N LYS A 36 6.93 -19.04 -21.50
CA LYS A 36 6.25 -17.79 -21.75
C LYS A 36 4.97 -17.78 -20.91
N SER A 37 5.08 -17.53 -19.64
CA SER A 37 3.90 -17.30 -18.82
C SER A 37 4.03 -15.96 -18.13
N LYS A 38 3.10 -15.08 -18.51
CA LYS A 38 2.53 -14.01 -17.69
C LYS A 38 3.36 -13.71 -16.44
N THR A 39 4.09 -12.61 -16.46
CA THR A 39 4.59 -11.96 -15.26
C THR A 39 3.42 -11.53 -14.38
N THR A 40 2.80 -12.48 -13.72
CA THR A 40 2.13 -12.20 -12.47
C THR A 40 3.26 -11.90 -11.49
N THR A 41 3.60 -10.62 -11.40
CA THR A 41 4.42 -10.12 -10.32
C THR A 41 3.72 -10.59 -9.05
N GLU A 42 4.30 -11.57 -8.37
CA GLU A 42 3.75 -12.06 -7.11
C GLU A 42 3.72 -10.87 -6.17
N MET A 43 2.52 -10.40 -5.87
CA MET A 43 2.31 -9.30 -4.94
C MET A 43 2.74 -9.78 -3.55
N SER A 44 3.50 -8.96 -2.84
CA SER A 44 3.83 -9.25 -1.44
C SER A 44 2.55 -9.39 -0.61
N GLU A 45 2.62 -10.12 0.49
CA GLU A 45 1.47 -10.27 1.40
C GLU A 45 0.98 -8.92 1.92
N GLU A 46 1.89 -7.96 2.13
CA GLU A 46 1.55 -6.59 2.51
C GLU A 46 0.76 -5.87 1.42
N ASP A 47 1.15 -6.05 0.16
CA ASP A 47 0.45 -5.45 -0.99
C ASP A 47 -0.93 -6.05 -1.20
N LYS A 48 -1.08 -7.35 -0.97
CA LYS A 48 -2.39 -8.03 -1.01
C LYS A 48 -3.30 -7.51 0.10
N ALA A 49 -2.80 -7.43 1.33
CA ALA A 49 -3.56 -6.91 2.46
C ALA A 49 -3.98 -5.45 2.23
N LEU A 50 -3.09 -4.60 1.70
CA LEU A 50 -3.40 -3.23 1.36
C LEU A 50 -4.48 -3.14 0.27
N LYS A 51 -4.37 -3.96 -0.78
CA LYS A 51 -5.35 -4.02 -1.86
C LYS A 51 -6.73 -4.41 -1.32
N GLU A 52 -6.82 -5.49 -0.56
CA GLU A 52 -8.07 -5.95 0.05
C GLU A 52 -8.69 -4.90 0.98
N ALA A 53 -7.88 -4.23 1.80
CA ALA A 53 -8.35 -3.16 2.66
C ALA A 53 -8.92 -1.96 1.88
N LEU A 54 -8.30 -1.61 0.75
CA LEU A 54 -8.77 -0.55 -0.13
C LEU A 54 -10.04 -0.94 -0.88
N GLU A 55 -10.12 -2.15 -1.39
CA GLU A 55 -11.32 -2.70 -2.06
C GLU A 55 -12.52 -2.73 -1.09
N LEU A 56 -12.31 -3.19 0.13
CA LEU A 56 -13.32 -3.17 1.17
C LEU A 56 -13.75 -1.73 1.53
N SER A 57 -12.82 -0.79 1.52
CA SER A 57 -13.13 0.63 1.76
C SER A 57 -13.98 1.22 0.63
N VAL A 58 -13.73 0.83 -0.62
CA VAL A 58 -14.57 1.22 -1.77
C VAL A 58 -16.00 0.70 -1.61
N GLU A 59 -16.18 -0.56 -1.19
CA GLU A 59 -17.50 -1.12 -0.89
C GLU A 59 -18.20 -0.34 0.21
N ARG A 60 -17.50 -0.03 1.30
CA ARG A 60 -18.04 0.71 2.44
C ARG A 60 -18.41 2.16 2.11
N CYS A 61 -17.88 2.73 1.04
CA CYS A 61 -18.30 4.05 0.55
C CYS A 61 -19.75 4.07 0.05
N SER A 62 -20.33 2.92 -0.24
CA SER A 62 -21.74 2.76 -0.62
C SER A 62 -22.66 2.40 0.56
N ASP A 63 -22.14 2.36 1.78
CA ASP A 63 -22.92 1.99 2.97
C ASP A 63 -23.94 3.09 3.31
N GLU A 64 -25.09 2.68 3.85
CA GLU A 64 -26.14 3.60 4.30
C GLU A 64 -25.73 4.40 5.55
N LYS A 65 -24.79 3.89 6.32
CA LYS A 65 -24.31 4.51 7.56
C LYS A 65 -23.22 5.53 7.29
N PRO A 66 -23.47 6.82 7.51
CA PRO A 66 -22.49 7.88 7.21
C PRO A 66 -21.17 7.72 7.97
N GLY A 67 -21.18 7.20 9.19
CA GLY A 67 -19.98 6.94 9.97
C GLY A 67 -19.06 5.87 9.33
N VAL A 68 -19.63 4.85 8.71
CA VAL A 68 -18.88 3.80 8.00
C VAL A 68 -18.22 4.39 6.76
N VAL A 69 -18.94 5.23 6.02
CA VAL A 69 -18.44 5.91 4.83
C VAL A 69 -17.26 6.82 5.17
N VAL A 70 -17.39 7.64 6.22
CA VAL A 70 -16.33 8.54 6.68
C VAL A 70 -15.07 7.75 7.06
N LEU A 71 -15.20 6.67 7.83
CA LEU A 71 -14.07 5.83 8.22
C LEU A 71 -13.37 5.18 7.02
N ALA A 72 -14.14 4.72 6.03
CA ALA A 72 -13.59 4.15 4.80
C ALA A 72 -12.78 5.18 4.00
N LEU A 73 -13.30 6.40 3.89
CA LEU A 73 -12.61 7.49 3.19
C LEU A 73 -11.36 7.96 3.94
N GLU A 74 -11.41 8.02 5.26
CA GLU A 74 -10.24 8.35 6.08
C GLU A 74 -9.13 7.30 5.94
N LEU A 75 -9.48 6.02 5.91
CA LEU A 75 -8.52 4.95 5.68
C LEU A 75 -7.86 5.09 4.31
N MET A 76 -8.63 5.26 3.24
CA MET A 76 -8.09 5.48 1.90
C MET A 76 -7.16 6.69 1.85
N ARG A 77 -7.59 7.81 2.44
CA ARG A 77 -6.81 9.05 2.50
C ARG A 77 -5.51 8.86 3.27
N LYS A 78 -5.56 8.16 4.40
CA LYS A 78 -4.37 7.84 5.21
C LYS A 78 -3.36 7.01 4.43
N GLU A 79 -3.81 5.96 3.76
CA GLU A 79 -2.93 5.10 2.95
C GLU A 79 -2.29 5.85 1.78
N ILE A 80 -3.07 6.68 1.08
CA ILE A 80 -2.55 7.53 0.01
C ILE A 80 -1.51 8.52 0.57
N LYS A 81 -1.81 9.19 1.67
CA LYS A 81 -0.91 10.17 2.28
C LYS A 81 0.39 9.52 2.77
N SER A 82 0.31 8.36 3.40
CA SER A 82 1.47 7.61 3.86
C SER A 82 2.38 7.20 2.69
N ALA A 83 1.79 6.72 1.60
CA ALA A 83 2.53 6.29 0.43
C ALA A 83 3.10 7.45 -0.41
N THR A 84 2.52 8.65 -0.33
CA THR A 84 3.01 9.83 -1.08
C THR A 84 4.21 10.51 -0.44
N SER A 85 4.57 10.16 0.78
CA SER A 85 5.70 10.77 1.48
C SER A 85 7.08 10.40 0.93
N SER A 86 7.18 9.35 0.11
CA SER A 86 8.46 8.92 -0.48
C SER A 86 8.32 8.63 -1.99
N MET A 87 8.07 9.67 -2.78
CA MET A 87 7.68 9.51 -4.18
C MET A 87 8.85 9.46 -5.17
N THR A 88 9.01 8.30 -5.79
CA THR A 88 9.71 8.15 -7.09
C THR A 88 8.78 7.60 -8.19
N SER A 89 7.62 7.09 -7.85
CA SER A 89 6.63 6.50 -8.77
C SER A 89 5.21 6.69 -8.25
N VAL A 90 4.21 6.34 -9.05
CA VAL A 90 2.81 6.36 -8.59
C VAL A 90 2.64 5.46 -7.36
N PRO A 91 2.13 5.98 -6.24
CA PRO A 91 1.93 5.21 -5.02
C PRO A 91 1.06 3.97 -5.23
N LYS A 92 1.39 2.87 -4.55
CA LYS A 92 0.65 1.61 -4.64
C LYS A 92 -0.85 1.75 -4.34
N PRO A 93 -1.29 2.47 -3.29
CA PRO A 93 -2.72 2.68 -3.04
C PRO A 93 -3.46 3.28 -4.23
N LEU A 94 -2.86 4.24 -4.91
CA LEU A 94 -3.47 4.85 -6.10
C LEU A 94 -3.56 3.86 -7.28
N LYS A 95 -2.57 3.00 -7.45
CA LYS A 95 -2.60 1.93 -8.47
C LYS A 95 -3.74 0.95 -8.20
N PHE A 96 -3.97 0.57 -6.95
CA PHE A 96 -5.04 -0.34 -6.55
C PHE A 96 -6.43 0.28 -6.64
N LEU A 97 -6.55 1.59 -6.42
CA LEU A 97 -7.81 2.31 -6.51
C LEU A 97 -8.20 2.69 -7.95
N ARG A 98 -7.26 2.70 -8.89
CA ARG A 98 -7.55 3.02 -10.31
C ARG A 98 -8.71 2.23 -10.92
N PRO A 99 -8.81 0.89 -10.76
CA PRO A 99 -9.92 0.12 -11.30
C PRO A 99 -11.28 0.53 -10.73
N HIS A 100 -11.30 1.08 -9.53
CA HIS A 100 -12.51 1.48 -8.81
C HIS A 100 -12.90 2.95 -9.01
N PHE A 101 -12.19 3.68 -9.87
CA PHE A 101 -12.42 5.11 -10.10
C PHE A 101 -13.87 5.43 -10.51
N GLN A 102 -14.45 4.66 -11.42
CA GLN A 102 -15.83 4.86 -11.86
C GLN A 102 -16.83 4.58 -10.73
N THR A 103 -16.57 3.57 -9.91
CA THR A 103 -17.38 3.25 -8.74
C THR A 103 -17.35 4.38 -7.73
N LEU A 104 -16.17 4.97 -7.50
CA LEU A 104 -16.00 6.10 -6.59
C LEU A 104 -16.70 7.37 -7.11
N ILE A 105 -16.68 7.62 -8.42
CA ILE A 105 -17.45 8.72 -9.04
C ILE A 105 -18.94 8.52 -8.80
N LYS A 106 -19.45 7.31 -9.06
CA LYS A 106 -20.86 7.00 -8.81
C LYS A 106 -21.25 7.22 -7.37
N ASN A 107 -20.43 6.74 -6.42
CA ASN A 107 -20.66 6.96 -5.01
C ASN A 107 -20.65 8.45 -4.64
N PHE A 108 -19.81 9.25 -5.30
CA PHE A 108 -19.78 10.70 -5.11
C PHE A 108 -21.07 11.37 -5.58
N ASP A 109 -21.61 10.94 -6.70
CA ASP A 109 -22.86 11.47 -7.26
C ASP A 109 -24.06 11.06 -6.40
N ASP A 110 -24.07 9.84 -5.89
CA ASP A 110 -25.12 9.29 -5.03
C ASP A 110 -25.11 9.84 -3.61
N MET A 111 -23.98 10.41 -3.17
CA MET A 111 -23.85 11.00 -1.84
C MET A 111 -24.69 12.28 -1.72
N LYS A 112 -25.75 12.20 -0.93
CA LYS A 112 -26.49 13.37 -0.46
C LYS A 112 -25.59 14.15 0.50
N ASP A 113 -25.40 15.39 0.24
CA ASP A 113 -24.72 16.47 0.97
C ASP A 113 -24.27 16.26 2.44
N SER A 114 -23.67 15.13 2.75
CA SER A 114 -22.86 15.00 3.95
C SER A 114 -21.50 15.61 3.64
N HIS A 115 -21.37 16.89 3.93
CA HIS A 115 -20.26 17.74 3.47
C HIS A 115 -18.87 17.15 3.65
N GLU A 116 -18.60 16.44 4.73
CA GLU A 116 -17.27 15.95 5.06
C GLU A 116 -16.88 14.73 4.23
N ALA A 117 -17.79 13.76 4.13
CA ALA A 117 -17.55 12.56 3.31
C ALA A 117 -17.39 12.90 1.83
N LYS A 118 -18.26 13.76 1.30
CA LYS A 118 -18.22 14.18 -0.10
C LYS A 118 -16.94 14.94 -0.42
N LYS A 119 -16.49 15.81 0.46
CA LYS A 119 -15.22 16.53 0.32
C LYS A 119 -14.04 15.59 0.33
N SER A 120 -13.99 14.65 1.27
CA SER A 120 -12.92 13.65 1.36
C SER A 120 -12.86 12.77 0.12
N LEU A 121 -14.01 12.38 -0.43
CA LEU A 121 -14.08 11.61 -1.66
C LEU A 121 -13.65 12.43 -2.89
N ALA A 122 -14.01 13.72 -2.94
CA ALA A 122 -13.54 14.63 -3.99
C ALA A 122 -12.02 14.77 -3.99
N ASP A 123 -11.40 14.89 -2.83
CA ASP A 123 -9.94 14.95 -2.69
C ASP A 123 -9.29 13.66 -3.24
N ILE A 124 -9.82 12.49 -2.88
CA ILE A 124 -9.32 11.19 -3.36
C ILE A 124 -9.47 11.07 -4.89
N LEU A 125 -10.64 11.45 -5.43
CA LEU A 125 -10.90 11.44 -6.87
C LEU A 125 -9.97 12.36 -7.64
N SER A 126 -9.66 13.53 -7.10
CA SER A 126 -8.74 14.50 -7.70
C SER A 126 -7.33 13.92 -7.81
N VAL A 127 -6.85 13.28 -6.75
CA VAL A 127 -5.52 12.64 -6.75
C VAL A 127 -5.50 11.45 -7.70
N LEU A 128 -6.55 10.63 -7.75
CA LEU A 128 -6.66 9.51 -8.68
C LEU A 128 -6.67 9.99 -10.13
N ALA A 129 -7.40 11.06 -10.44
CA ALA A 129 -7.46 11.63 -11.78
C ALA A 129 -6.08 12.02 -12.32
N MET A 130 -5.19 12.52 -11.46
CA MET A 130 -3.81 12.84 -11.84
C MET A 130 -3.00 11.60 -12.26
N THR A 131 -3.38 10.41 -11.83
CA THR A 131 -2.66 9.17 -12.15
C THR A 131 -3.02 8.59 -13.52
N PHE A 132 -4.06 9.09 -14.17
CA PHE A 132 -4.51 8.61 -15.48
C PHE A 132 -3.81 9.29 -16.67
N SER A 133 -3.01 10.32 -16.44
CA SER A 133 -2.22 10.90 -17.51
C SER A 133 -1.19 9.88 -18.00
N LYS A 134 -1.31 9.49 -19.26
CA LYS A 134 -0.30 8.67 -19.93
C LYS A 134 0.98 9.49 -20.05
N ALA A 135 2.10 8.91 -19.70
CA ALA A 135 3.40 9.50 -19.96
C ALA A 135 3.51 9.82 -21.46
N GLY A 136 3.57 11.10 -21.83
CA GLY A 136 3.62 11.58 -23.20
C GLY A 136 2.30 12.12 -23.77
N SER A 137 1.17 11.91 -23.13
CA SER A 137 -0.07 12.59 -23.46
C SER A 137 -0.08 13.95 -22.75
N ARG A 138 0.00 15.03 -23.53
CA ARG A 138 -0.26 16.40 -23.05
C ARG A 138 -1.77 16.67 -22.90
N ASP A 139 -2.53 15.68 -22.63
CA ASP A 139 -3.91 15.87 -22.25
C ASP A 139 -3.90 16.45 -20.81
N SER A 140 -3.66 17.77 -20.81
CA SER A 140 -4.00 18.59 -19.67
C SER A 140 -5.38 18.17 -19.22
N LEU A 141 -5.54 17.92 -17.94
CA LEU A 141 -6.82 17.77 -17.28
C LEU A 141 -7.81 18.77 -17.89
N LYS A 142 -8.60 18.31 -18.83
CA LYS A 142 -9.75 19.08 -19.27
C LYS A 142 -10.74 19.00 -18.13
N TYR A 143 -10.68 19.98 -17.26
CA TYR A 143 -11.76 20.25 -16.33
C TYR A 143 -13.00 20.48 -17.19
N LYS A 144 -13.84 19.47 -17.30
CA LYS A 144 -15.23 19.71 -17.64
C LYS A 144 -15.86 20.33 -16.40
N LEU A 145 -15.88 21.65 -16.40
CA LEU A 145 -16.76 22.41 -15.57
C LEU A 145 -18.20 22.13 -15.99
#